data_a6e63a969089eb49378d20a9889401db
#
_entry.id   a6e63a969089eb49378d20a9889401db
#
_cell.length_a   1.000
_cell.length_b   1.000
_cell.length_c   1.000
_cell.angle_alpha   90.00
_cell.angle_beta   90.00
_cell.angle_gamma   90.00
#
_symmetry.space_group_name_H-M   'P 1'
#
loop_
_entity.id
_entity.type
_entity.pdbx_description
1 polymer ?
#
loop_
_entity_poly.entity_id
_entity_poly.type
_entity_poly.pdbx_seq_one_letter_code
_entity_poly.pdbx_strand_id
1 'polypeptide(L)'
;MNSLLVYQALEEAAKKWPQSPAVYDEYGVMTFEELFKETEDLKHTLLNLGVTKGMGVGVMACNSRNFISGIFSVIGCGATVMPISHQLKKAEVDDILREANLHAIMDDKHGVCPIDKECKHIPMNVEAFRFAFTSISKDEQFASHVTNPAFIRFTSGTTGKSKGVIVSHQSAIERIESANKVLQLGVGDTVVWVLPMAYHFIVSILLYIKYGAAIAITKDFLPKNIQKDEFGNYFL
;
A
#
# COMPACT_ATOMS: atom_id res chain seq x y z
N MET A 1 -19.26 12.11 -9.18
CA MET A 1 -19.09 10.85 -8.41
C MET A 1 -17.63 10.76 -7.97
N ASN A 2 -17.36 10.56 -6.68
CA ASN A 2 -15.99 10.30 -6.23
C ASN A 2 -15.64 8.86 -6.62
N SER A 3 -14.88 8.71 -7.69
CA SER A 3 -14.43 7.40 -8.16
C SER A 3 -13.21 6.95 -7.36
N LEU A 4 -13.20 5.71 -6.88
CA LEU A 4 -12.05 5.08 -6.21
C LEU A 4 -11.07 4.49 -7.25
N LEU A 5 -10.60 5.32 -8.19
CA LEU A 5 -9.82 4.89 -9.36
C LEU A 5 -8.62 4.01 -9.00
N VAL A 6 -7.93 4.34 -7.90
CA VAL A 6 -6.78 3.53 -7.45
C VAL A 6 -7.23 2.13 -7.03
N TYR A 7 -8.34 2.01 -6.28
CA TYR A 7 -8.89 0.70 -5.90
C TYR A 7 -9.38 -0.08 -7.12
N GLN A 8 -10.07 0.61 -8.03
CA GLN A 8 -10.55 0.02 -9.28
C GLN A 8 -9.42 -0.54 -10.13
N ALA A 9 -8.21 0.03 -10.07
CA ALA A 9 -7.07 -0.51 -10.80
C ALA A 9 -6.73 -1.97 -10.40
N LEU A 10 -6.80 -2.30 -9.11
CA LEU A 10 -6.62 -3.68 -8.64
C LEU A 10 -7.84 -4.56 -9.00
N GLU A 11 -9.05 -4.05 -8.81
CA GLU A 11 -10.28 -4.77 -9.13
C GLU A 11 -10.34 -5.16 -10.61
N GLU A 12 -10.00 -4.23 -11.50
CA GLU A 12 -9.95 -4.46 -12.95
C GLU A 12 -8.84 -5.45 -13.33
N ALA A 13 -7.67 -5.35 -12.71
CA ALA A 13 -6.58 -6.29 -12.92
C ALA A 13 -6.96 -7.71 -12.51
N ALA A 14 -7.61 -7.88 -11.36
CA ALA A 14 -8.09 -9.17 -10.88
C ALA A 14 -9.17 -9.77 -11.80
N LYS A 15 -10.06 -8.93 -12.35
CA LYS A 15 -11.08 -9.38 -13.34
C LYS A 15 -10.45 -9.78 -14.67
N LYS A 16 -9.43 -9.06 -15.10
CA LYS A 16 -8.82 -9.26 -16.41
C LYS A 16 -7.81 -10.39 -16.44
N TRP A 17 -7.06 -10.55 -15.34
CA TRP A 17 -5.95 -11.50 -15.23
C TRP A 17 -5.99 -12.30 -13.91
N PRO A 18 -7.12 -12.96 -13.58
CA PRO A 18 -7.32 -13.56 -12.25
C PRO A 18 -6.22 -14.55 -11.86
N GLN A 19 -5.77 -15.38 -12.79
CA GLN A 19 -4.79 -16.43 -12.54
C GLN A 19 -3.34 -16.01 -12.81
N SER A 20 -3.11 -14.77 -13.30
CA SER A 20 -1.75 -14.27 -13.48
C SER A 20 -1.11 -13.95 -12.13
N PRO A 21 0.20 -14.21 -11.98
CA PRO A 21 0.93 -13.82 -10.79
C PRO A 21 0.86 -12.30 -10.55
N ALA A 22 0.55 -11.89 -9.34
CA ALA A 22 0.63 -10.51 -8.89
C ALA A 22 1.85 -10.28 -8.00
N VAL A 23 2.14 -11.23 -7.09
CA VAL A 23 3.24 -11.12 -6.14
C VAL A 23 3.96 -12.46 -6.02
N TYR A 24 5.27 -12.41 -6.06
CA TYR A 24 6.18 -13.47 -5.64
C TYR A 24 6.90 -13.01 -4.37
N ASP A 25 6.89 -13.83 -3.33
CA ASP A 25 7.63 -13.59 -2.09
C ASP A 25 7.98 -14.92 -1.39
N GLU A 26 8.49 -14.86 -0.17
CA GLU A 26 8.90 -16.04 0.60
C GLU A 26 7.75 -17.03 0.91
N TYR A 27 6.50 -16.61 0.76
CA TYR A 27 5.31 -17.45 0.94
C TYR A 27 4.81 -18.06 -0.38
N GLY A 28 5.53 -17.84 -1.48
CA GLY A 28 5.19 -18.34 -2.80
C GLY A 28 4.47 -17.31 -3.68
N VAL A 29 3.77 -17.82 -4.68
CA VAL A 29 3.06 -17.00 -5.66
C VAL A 29 1.68 -16.62 -5.13
N MET A 30 1.30 -15.37 -5.32
CA MET A 30 -0.06 -14.86 -5.11
C MET A 30 -0.59 -14.32 -6.43
N THR A 31 -1.73 -14.81 -6.88
CA THR A 31 -2.38 -14.35 -8.11
C THR A 31 -3.12 -13.01 -7.89
N PHE A 32 -3.54 -12.36 -8.99
CA PHE A 32 -4.36 -11.14 -8.89
C PHE A 32 -5.73 -11.39 -8.24
N GLU A 33 -6.33 -12.56 -8.47
CA GLU A 33 -7.60 -12.94 -7.81
C GLU A 33 -7.42 -13.10 -6.31
N GLU A 34 -6.35 -13.77 -5.87
CA GLU A 34 -6.03 -13.97 -4.45
C GLU A 34 -5.70 -12.64 -3.77
N LEU A 35 -4.91 -11.78 -4.41
CA LEU A 35 -4.57 -10.44 -3.90
C LEU A 35 -5.82 -9.58 -3.74
N PHE A 36 -6.73 -9.60 -4.72
CA PHE A 36 -7.97 -8.84 -4.65
C PHE A 36 -8.90 -9.39 -3.57
N LYS A 37 -9.03 -10.71 -3.46
CA LYS A 37 -9.83 -11.36 -2.42
C LYS A 37 -9.34 -10.99 -1.02
N GLU A 38 -8.04 -11.09 -0.77
CA GLU A 38 -7.45 -10.70 0.52
C GLU A 38 -7.66 -9.21 0.82
N THR A 39 -7.56 -8.37 -0.22
CA THR A 39 -7.85 -6.94 -0.12
C THR A 39 -9.32 -6.67 0.26
N GLU A 40 -10.26 -7.39 -0.35
CA GLU A 40 -11.70 -7.29 -0.01
C GLU A 40 -11.99 -7.73 1.42
N ASP A 41 -11.44 -8.86 1.84
CA ASP A 41 -11.62 -9.40 3.19
C ASP A 41 -11.09 -8.41 4.25
N LEU A 42 -9.92 -7.82 4.00
CA LEU A 42 -9.34 -6.80 4.87
C LEU A 42 -10.16 -5.49 4.85
N LYS A 43 -10.62 -5.05 3.68
CA LYS A 43 -11.51 -3.88 3.55
C LYS A 43 -12.78 -4.06 4.37
N HIS A 44 -13.44 -5.21 4.27
CA HIS A 44 -14.64 -5.50 5.07
C HIS A 44 -14.34 -5.47 6.57
N THR A 45 -13.19 -6.01 6.98
CA THR A 45 -12.74 -5.95 8.37
C THR A 45 -12.53 -4.50 8.84
N LEU A 46 -11.87 -3.67 8.04
CA LEU A 46 -11.64 -2.26 8.36
C LEU A 46 -12.95 -1.45 8.45
N LEU A 47 -13.89 -1.69 7.53
CA LEU A 47 -15.24 -1.08 7.58
C LEU A 47 -15.97 -1.48 8.87
N ASN A 48 -15.93 -2.74 9.26
CA ASN A 48 -16.54 -3.24 10.50
C ASN A 48 -15.87 -2.66 11.77
N LEU A 49 -14.58 -2.37 11.71
CA LEU A 49 -13.87 -1.66 12.77
C LEU A 49 -14.20 -0.15 12.83
N GLY A 50 -14.87 0.36 11.80
CA GLY A 50 -15.33 1.76 11.74
C GLY A 50 -14.43 2.69 10.92
N VAL A 51 -13.57 2.15 10.05
CA VAL A 51 -12.88 2.98 9.04
C VAL A 51 -13.89 3.39 7.99
N THR A 52 -13.96 4.69 7.69
CA THR A 52 -14.95 5.23 6.76
C THR A 52 -14.32 6.25 5.83
N LYS A 53 -15.09 6.62 4.81
CA LYS A 53 -14.72 7.67 3.86
C LYS A 53 -14.37 8.98 4.58
N GLY A 54 -13.30 9.62 4.12
CA GLY A 54 -12.82 10.89 4.66
C GLY A 54 -11.86 10.75 5.83
N MET A 55 -11.57 9.53 6.27
CA MET A 55 -10.52 9.30 7.27
C MET A 55 -9.13 9.28 6.61
N GLY A 56 -8.10 9.60 7.40
CA GLY A 56 -6.70 9.33 7.08
C GLY A 56 -6.22 8.11 7.86
N VAL A 57 -5.61 7.14 7.19
CA VAL A 57 -5.11 5.91 7.82
C VAL A 57 -3.65 5.68 7.43
N GLY A 58 -2.78 5.53 8.43
CA GLY A 58 -1.39 5.12 8.24
C GLY A 58 -1.27 3.61 8.08
N VAL A 59 -0.49 3.15 7.11
CA VAL A 59 -0.13 1.74 6.94
C VAL A 59 1.38 1.62 6.99
N MET A 60 1.89 0.94 8.03
CA MET A 60 3.32 0.71 8.25
C MET A 60 3.61 -0.78 8.23
N ALA A 61 4.31 -1.23 7.19
CA ALA A 61 4.68 -2.63 7.05
C ALA A 61 5.96 -2.80 6.24
N CYS A 62 6.57 -3.97 6.36
CA CYS A 62 7.64 -4.40 5.47
C CYS A 62 7.15 -4.50 4.02
N ASN A 63 8.09 -4.54 3.07
CA ASN A 63 7.75 -4.92 1.71
C ASN A 63 7.12 -6.32 1.73
N SER A 64 5.86 -6.42 1.40
CA SER A 64 5.11 -7.69 1.47
C SER A 64 3.82 -7.62 0.66
N ARG A 65 3.23 -8.79 0.36
CA ARG A 65 1.87 -8.88 -0.17
C ARG A 65 0.86 -8.18 0.75
N ASN A 66 1.05 -8.30 2.07
CA ASN A 66 0.18 -7.65 3.05
C ASN A 66 0.24 -6.13 2.97
N PHE A 67 1.42 -5.54 2.72
CA PHE A 67 1.52 -4.09 2.53
C PHE A 67 0.69 -3.63 1.34
N ILE A 68 0.72 -4.39 0.24
CA ILE A 68 -0.07 -4.10 -0.96
C ILE A 68 -1.56 -4.21 -0.65
N SER A 69 -2.02 -5.33 -0.07
CA SER A 69 -3.42 -5.53 0.34
C SER A 69 -3.87 -4.45 1.32
N GLY A 70 -3.03 -4.08 2.29
CA GLY A 70 -3.33 -3.05 3.29
C GLY A 70 -3.57 -1.67 2.68
N ILE A 71 -2.72 -1.25 1.76
CA ILE A 71 -2.89 0.04 1.06
C ILE A 71 -4.19 0.07 0.26
N PHE A 72 -4.45 -0.95 -0.55
CA PHE A 72 -5.67 -1.02 -1.35
C PHE A 72 -6.93 -1.14 -0.50
N SER A 73 -6.89 -1.87 0.62
CA SER A 73 -8.04 -2.03 1.52
C SER A 73 -8.46 -0.71 2.16
N VAL A 74 -7.50 0.09 2.63
CA VAL A 74 -7.77 1.43 3.18
C VAL A 74 -8.40 2.32 2.11
N ILE A 75 -7.86 2.33 0.90
CA ILE A 75 -8.42 3.08 -0.22
C ILE A 75 -9.82 2.59 -0.57
N GLY A 76 -10.05 1.27 -0.53
CA GLY A 76 -11.36 0.65 -0.77
C GLY A 76 -12.43 1.08 0.25
N CYS A 77 -12.05 1.45 1.48
CA CYS A 77 -12.95 2.07 2.45
C CYS A 77 -13.30 3.53 2.12
N GLY A 78 -12.70 4.12 1.09
CA GLY A 78 -12.82 5.54 0.77
C GLY A 78 -11.98 6.46 1.66
N ALA A 79 -11.06 5.90 2.41
CA ALA A 79 -10.12 6.63 3.24
C ALA A 79 -8.86 7.02 2.45
N THR A 80 -8.16 8.05 2.93
CA THR A 80 -6.85 8.46 2.40
C THR A 80 -5.77 7.67 3.12
N VAL A 81 -4.88 7.01 2.37
CA VAL A 81 -3.82 6.20 2.95
C VAL A 81 -2.49 6.94 3.03
N MET A 82 -1.79 6.73 4.13
CA MET A 82 -0.40 7.13 4.31
C MET A 82 0.50 5.89 4.36
N PRO A 83 1.19 5.55 3.26
CA PRO A 83 2.23 4.52 3.30
C PRO A 83 3.39 4.98 4.18
N ILE A 84 3.75 4.19 5.19
CA ILE A 84 4.82 4.50 6.15
C ILE A 84 5.88 3.41 6.06
N SER A 85 7.14 3.82 5.90
CA SER A 85 8.25 2.87 5.84
C SER A 85 8.55 2.29 7.23
N HIS A 86 8.64 0.95 7.30
CA HIS A 86 9.09 0.24 8.51
C HIS A 86 10.54 0.54 8.90
N GLN A 87 11.32 1.13 7.99
CA GLN A 87 12.73 1.49 8.23
C GLN A 87 12.90 2.80 9.00
N LEU A 88 11.82 3.56 9.21
CA LEU A 88 11.85 4.80 9.97
C LEU A 88 12.16 4.53 11.45
N LYS A 89 12.95 5.42 12.04
CA LYS A 89 13.20 5.39 13.48
C LYS A 89 11.97 5.90 14.25
N LYS A 90 11.86 5.47 15.51
CA LYS A 90 10.72 5.86 16.37
C LYS A 90 10.47 7.37 16.38
N ALA A 91 11.49 8.19 16.53
CA ALA A 91 11.34 9.64 16.54
C ALA A 91 10.76 10.20 15.24
N GLU A 92 11.16 9.64 14.08
CA GLU A 92 10.64 10.05 12.78
C GLU A 92 9.17 9.64 12.61
N VAL A 93 8.81 8.45 13.09
CA VAL A 93 7.41 7.98 13.09
C VAL A 93 6.56 8.86 14.01
N ASP A 94 7.03 9.15 15.23
CA ASP A 94 6.31 9.99 16.19
C ASP A 94 6.09 11.41 15.63
N ASP A 95 7.05 11.98 14.93
CA ASP A 95 6.94 13.29 14.28
C ASP A 95 5.91 13.27 13.14
N ILE A 96 6.00 12.28 12.27
CA ILE A 96 5.04 12.11 11.17
C ILE A 96 3.61 11.96 11.69
N LEU A 97 3.41 11.12 12.71
CA LEU A 97 2.08 10.87 13.27
C LEU A 97 1.50 12.11 13.94
N ARG A 98 2.35 12.92 14.58
CA ARG A 98 1.93 14.18 15.21
C ARG A 98 1.49 15.21 14.16
N GLU A 99 2.19 15.26 13.01
CA GLU A 99 1.91 16.23 11.96
C GLU A 99 0.78 15.79 11.02
N ALA A 100 0.60 14.48 10.82
CA ALA A 100 -0.32 13.96 9.81
C ALA A 100 -1.79 13.94 10.24
N ASN A 101 -2.09 14.03 11.56
CA ASN A 101 -3.46 13.95 12.08
C ASN A 101 -4.25 12.74 11.54
N LEU A 102 -3.63 11.57 11.54
CA LEU A 102 -4.27 10.34 11.06
C LEU A 102 -5.32 9.85 12.07
N HIS A 103 -6.44 9.36 11.57
CA HIS A 103 -7.53 8.79 12.38
C HIS A 103 -7.21 7.39 12.91
N ALA A 104 -6.42 6.63 12.15
CA ALA A 104 -6.05 5.28 12.53
C ALA A 104 -4.67 4.90 11.97
N ILE A 105 -4.09 3.87 12.56
CA ILE A 105 -2.83 3.28 12.14
C ILE A 105 -2.99 1.77 12.08
N MET A 106 -2.41 1.19 11.06
CA MET A 106 -2.29 -0.26 10.87
C MET A 106 -0.82 -0.61 10.62
N ASP A 107 -0.30 -1.61 11.35
CA ASP A 107 1.08 -2.07 11.17
C ASP A 107 1.20 -3.60 11.22
N ASP A 108 2.31 -4.14 10.70
CA ASP A 108 2.65 -5.55 10.68
C ASP A 108 3.60 -5.96 11.82
N LYS A 109 3.78 -5.13 12.85
CA LYS A 109 4.68 -5.32 13.99
C LYS A 109 6.19 -5.31 13.69
N HIS A 110 6.63 -5.26 12.46
CA HIS A 110 8.06 -5.22 12.14
C HIS A 110 8.66 -3.81 12.22
N GLY A 111 7.83 -2.78 12.28
CA GLY A 111 8.24 -1.40 12.47
C GLY A 111 8.16 -0.96 13.94
N VAL A 112 8.46 0.30 14.15
CA VAL A 112 8.44 0.97 15.48
C VAL A 112 7.14 1.76 15.70
N CYS A 113 6.04 1.30 15.12
CA CYS A 113 4.76 1.98 15.25
C CYS A 113 4.35 2.07 16.72
N PRO A 114 3.92 3.24 17.18
CA PRO A 114 3.52 3.46 18.56
C PRO A 114 2.10 2.95 18.88
N ILE A 115 1.64 1.90 18.20
CA ILE A 115 0.36 1.26 18.54
C ILE A 115 0.51 0.59 19.90
N ASP A 116 0.19 1.33 20.96
CA ASP A 116 0.21 0.85 22.33
C ASP A 116 -1.14 0.25 22.74
N LYS A 117 -1.09 -0.82 23.48
CA LYS A 117 -2.03 -1.41 24.45
C LYS A 117 -3.43 -1.85 24.00
N GLU A 118 -4.16 -1.18 23.12
CA GLU A 118 -5.54 -1.56 22.72
C GLU A 118 -5.67 -1.75 21.21
N CYS A 119 -4.68 -2.37 20.58
CA CYS A 119 -4.75 -2.67 19.16
C CYS A 119 -5.66 -3.88 18.88
N LYS A 120 -6.40 -3.83 17.80
CA LYS A 120 -7.09 -4.99 17.23
C LYS A 120 -6.13 -5.78 16.36
N HIS A 121 -6.10 -7.09 16.55
CA HIS A 121 -5.36 -7.99 15.67
C HIS A 121 -6.24 -8.40 14.50
N ILE A 122 -5.75 -8.20 13.29
CA ILE A 122 -6.41 -8.58 12.05
C ILE A 122 -5.59 -9.70 11.42
N PRO A 123 -6.07 -10.96 11.46
CA PRO A 123 -5.38 -12.06 10.81
C PRO A 123 -5.40 -11.89 9.30
N MET A 124 -4.28 -12.19 8.65
CA MET A 124 -4.12 -12.27 7.21
C MET A 124 -3.76 -13.71 6.83
N ASN A 125 -3.73 -14.04 5.55
CA ASN A 125 -3.30 -15.36 5.09
C ASN A 125 -1.87 -15.68 5.54
N VAL A 126 -1.02 -14.67 5.57
CA VAL A 126 0.33 -14.75 6.12
C VAL A 126 0.50 -13.62 7.12
N GLU A 127 0.98 -13.93 8.32
CA GLU A 127 1.15 -12.96 9.41
C GLU A 127 -0.18 -12.29 9.87
N ALA A 128 -0.12 -11.08 10.41
CA ALA A 128 -1.28 -10.32 10.87
C ALA A 128 -0.97 -8.83 10.89
N PHE A 129 -1.99 -8.01 10.78
CA PHE A 129 -1.93 -6.59 11.10
C PHE A 129 -2.38 -6.31 12.54
N ARG A 130 -1.79 -5.28 13.12
CA ARG A 130 -2.35 -4.58 14.29
C ARG A 130 -3.01 -3.31 13.81
N PHE A 131 -4.15 -2.96 14.40
CA PHE A 131 -4.92 -1.78 14.04
C PHE A 131 -5.36 -1.03 15.29
N ALA A 132 -5.21 0.28 15.30
CA ALA A 132 -5.71 1.14 16.37
C ALA A 132 -6.19 2.48 15.82
N PHE A 133 -7.25 3.02 16.42
CA PHE A 133 -7.62 4.43 16.24
C PHE A 133 -6.71 5.33 17.08
N THR A 134 -6.47 6.53 16.56
CA THR A 134 -5.80 7.62 17.29
C THR A 134 -6.82 8.41 18.13
N SER A 135 -6.37 9.50 18.74
CA SER A 135 -7.24 10.45 19.44
C SER A 135 -7.96 11.45 18.51
N ILE A 136 -7.73 11.39 17.21
CA ILE A 136 -8.38 12.28 16.24
C ILE A 136 -9.87 11.93 16.13
N SER A 137 -10.71 12.96 16.16
CA SER A 137 -12.17 12.77 16.02
C SER A 137 -12.50 12.20 14.65
N LYS A 138 -13.40 11.21 14.64
CA LYS A 138 -13.90 10.61 13.38
C LYS A 138 -14.74 11.58 12.55
N ASP A 139 -15.22 12.65 13.13
CA ASP A 139 -16.00 13.69 12.44
C ASP A 139 -15.12 14.68 11.68
N GLU A 140 -13.83 14.73 11.98
CA GLU A 140 -12.87 15.52 11.21
C GLU A 140 -12.63 14.89 9.85
N GLN A 141 -12.71 15.70 8.79
CA GLN A 141 -12.44 15.22 7.43
C GLN A 141 -10.95 15.35 7.11
N PHE A 142 -10.28 14.24 6.91
CA PHE A 142 -8.89 14.24 6.49
C PHE A 142 -8.76 14.80 5.07
N ALA A 143 -7.80 15.72 4.88
CA ALA A 143 -7.49 16.26 3.56
C ALA A 143 -8.69 16.92 2.84
N SER A 144 -9.62 17.53 3.58
CA SER A 144 -10.85 18.16 3.05
C SER A 144 -10.64 19.22 1.96
N HIS A 145 -9.43 19.80 1.88
CA HIS A 145 -9.05 20.79 0.88
C HIS A 145 -8.64 20.19 -0.49
N VAL A 146 -8.56 18.86 -0.60
CA VAL A 146 -8.25 18.15 -1.84
C VAL A 146 -9.45 17.34 -2.31
N THR A 147 -9.79 17.47 -3.57
CA THR A 147 -10.87 16.68 -4.17
C THR A 147 -10.42 15.23 -4.35
N ASN A 148 -11.18 14.30 -3.76
CA ASN A 148 -10.98 12.85 -3.87
C ASN A 148 -9.55 12.40 -3.54
N PRO A 149 -9.04 12.66 -2.31
CA PRO A 149 -7.68 12.31 -1.92
C PRO A 149 -7.53 10.78 -1.81
N ALA A 150 -6.40 10.25 -2.29
CA ALA A 150 -6.08 8.83 -2.20
C ALA A 150 -4.88 8.58 -1.28
N PHE A 151 -3.84 9.41 -1.40
CA PHE A 151 -2.60 9.23 -0.65
C PHE A 151 -2.14 10.52 0.00
N ILE A 152 -1.43 10.37 1.12
CA ILE A 152 -0.55 11.41 1.65
C ILE A 152 0.88 10.89 1.71
N ARG A 153 1.84 11.71 1.33
CA ARG A 153 3.28 11.45 1.46
C ARG A 153 3.94 12.57 2.22
N PHE A 154 4.80 12.22 3.15
CA PHE A 154 5.71 13.20 3.75
C PHE A 154 7.02 13.25 2.97
N THR A 155 7.46 14.47 2.69
CA THR A 155 8.76 14.72 2.09
C THR A 155 9.62 15.45 3.11
N SER A 156 10.88 15.04 3.25
CA SER A 156 11.86 15.79 4.02
C SER A 156 12.00 17.17 3.38
N GLY A 157 11.40 18.18 4.02
CA GLY A 157 11.49 19.55 3.52
C GLY A 157 12.94 20.07 3.62
N THR A 158 13.40 20.78 2.61
CA THR A 158 14.69 21.49 2.60
C THR A 158 14.82 22.52 3.75
N THR A 159 13.70 22.85 4.40
CA THR A 159 13.58 23.78 5.53
C THR A 159 13.55 23.11 6.90
N GLY A 160 13.84 21.80 6.99
CA GLY A 160 13.85 21.05 8.24
C GLY A 160 12.48 20.64 8.80
N LYS A 161 11.37 21.07 8.17
CA LYS A 161 10.02 20.59 8.49
C LYS A 161 9.52 19.69 7.37
N SER A 162 9.10 18.50 7.73
CA SER A 162 8.42 17.58 6.81
C SER A 162 7.13 18.22 6.29
N LYS A 163 6.88 18.10 4.97
CA LYS A 163 5.64 18.58 4.37
C LYS A 163 4.83 17.40 3.87
N GLY A 164 3.56 17.34 4.26
CA GLY A 164 2.60 16.38 3.72
C GLY A 164 2.12 16.83 2.34
N VAL A 165 2.29 15.97 1.34
CA VAL A 165 1.74 16.17 -0.01
C VAL A 165 0.61 15.19 -0.22
N ILE A 166 -0.58 15.70 -0.52
CA ILE A 166 -1.76 14.88 -0.79
C ILE A 166 -1.88 14.65 -2.29
N VAL A 167 -2.09 13.39 -2.67
CA VAL A 167 -2.26 12.96 -4.06
C VAL A 167 -3.67 12.43 -4.24
N SER A 168 -4.42 12.98 -5.19
CA SER A 168 -5.76 12.51 -5.54
C SER A 168 -5.72 11.19 -6.31
N HIS A 169 -6.84 10.46 -6.33
CA HIS A 169 -7.01 9.28 -7.18
C HIS A 169 -6.66 9.57 -8.64
N GLN A 170 -7.19 10.66 -9.17
CA GLN A 170 -6.98 11.05 -10.56
C GLN A 170 -5.50 11.29 -10.87
N SER A 171 -4.81 12.10 -10.03
CA SER A 171 -3.39 12.41 -10.24
C SER A 171 -2.49 11.16 -10.14
N ALA A 172 -2.84 10.21 -9.25
CA ALA A 172 -2.10 8.96 -9.14
C ALA A 172 -2.22 8.12 -10.41
N ILE A 173 -3.44 7.98 -10.95
CA ILE A 173 -3.69 7.20 -12.16
C ILE A 173 -3.06 7.86 -13.40
N GLU A 174 -3.26 9.14 -13.62
CA GLU A 174 -2.66 9.87 -14.76
C GLU A 174 -1.14 9.76 -14.78
N ARG A 175 -0.52 9.81 -13.61
CA ARG A 175 0.93 9.68 -13.47
C ARG A 175 1.44 8.33 -13.93
N ILE A 176 0.83 7.24 -13.49
CA ILE A 176 1.27 5.89 -13.86
C ILE A 176 0.93 5.57 -15.32
N GLU A 177 -0.20 6.07 -15.84
CA GLU A 177 -0.54 5.94 -17.26
C GLU A 177 0.48 6.64 -18.16
N SER A 178 0.90 7.85 -17.77
CA SER A 178 1.95 8.57 -18.50
C SER A 178 3.29 7.84 -18.46
N ALA A 179 3.66 7.27 -17.30
CA ALA A 179 4.89 6.49 -17.16
C ALA A 179 4.84 5.22 -18.00
N ASN A 180 3.70 4.52 -18.03
CA ASN A 180 3.61 3.25 -18.77
C ASN A 180 3.58 3.42 -20.30
N LYS A 181 3.31 4.60 -20.84
CA LYS A 181 3.50 4.88 -22.27
C LYS A 181 4.95 4.66 -22.71
N VAL A 182 5.90 4.88 -21.79
CA VAL A 182 7.34 4.69 -22.05
C VAL A 182 7.81 3.31 -21.60
N LEU A 183 7.41 2.88 -20.42
CA LEU A 183 7.86 1.62 -19.82
C LEU A 183 7.26 0.40 -20.50
N GLN A 184 6.03 0.50 -20.99
CA GLN A 184 5.29 -0.56 -21.71
C GLN A 184 5.18 -1.88 -20.91
N LEU A 185 5.15 -1.80 -19.57
CA LEU A 185 4.99 -2.97 -18.71
C LEU A 185 3.58 -3.54 -18.81
N GLY A 186 3.47 -4.85 -18.70
CA GLY A 186 2.21 -5.56 -18.79
C GLY A 186 2.27 -6.97 -18.25
N VAL A 187 1.25 -7.75 -18.57
CA VAL A 187 1.17 -9.18 -18.22
C VAL A 187 2.34 -9.96 -18.81
N GLY A 188 2.94 -10.80 -17.98
CA GLY A 188 4.14 -11.56 -18.31
C GLY A 188 5.44 -10.89 -17.90
N ASP A 189 5.41 -9.58 -17.58
CA ASP A 189 6.56 -8.92 -16.96
C ASP A 189 6.60 -9.19 -15.47
N THR A 190 7.80 -9.39 -14.94
CA THR A 190 8.06 -9.52 -13.51
C THR A 190 9.08 -8.48 -13.10
N VAL A 191 8.71 -7.62 -12.16
CA VAL A 191 9.59 -6.56 -11.64
C VAL A 191 10.13 -6.97 -10.28
N VAL A 192 11.44 -7.06 -10.22
CA VAL A 192 12.16 -7.33 -8.98
C VAL A 192 12.13 -6.11 -8.08
N TRP A 193 11.67 -6.27 -6.83
CA TRP A 193 11.48 -5.17 -5.93
C TRP A 193 12.24 -5.31 -4.61
N VAL A 194 13.12 -4.34 -4.33
CA VAL A 194 13.94 -4.28 -3.11
C VAL A 194 13.85 -2.94 -2.38
N LEU A 195 13.36 -1.89 -3.04
CA LEU A 195 13.24 -0.55 -2.44
C LEU A 195 12.07 -0.52 -1.45
N PRO A 196 12.07 0.35 -0.43
CA PRO A 196 10.91 0.48 0.45
C PRO A 196 9.65 0.85 -0.33
N MET A 197 8.65 -0.03 -0.32
CA MET A 197 7.39 0.18 -1.07
C MET A 197 6.69 1.47 -0.66
N ALA A 198 6.79 1.86 0.61
CA ALA A 198 6.13 3.06 1.13
C ALA A 198 6.48 4.33 0.35
N TYR A 199 7.70 4.45 -0.16
CA TYR A 199 8.12 5.63 -0.94
C TYR A 199 7.78 5.53 -2.44
N HIS A 200 7.53 4.33 -2.93
CA HIS A 200 7.38 4.05 -4.36
C HIS A 200 5.99 3.55 -4.74
N PHE A 201 5.10 3.35 -3.76
CA PHE A 201 3.79 2.73 -4.00
C PHE A 201 3.02 3.43 -5.12
N ILE A 202 2.88 4.75 -5.03
CA ILE A 202 2.05 5.56 -5.94
C ILE A 202 2.58 5.56 -7.38
N VAL A 203 3.88 5.42 -7.56
CA VAL A 203 4.51 5.56 -8.89
C VAL A 203 4.91 4.23 -9.52
N SER A 204 5.16 3.20 -8.71
CA SER A 204 5.69 1.92 -9.18
C SER A 204 4.73 0.78 -8.89
N ILE A 205 4.46 0.48 -7.62
CA ILE A 205 3.60 -0.66 -7.24
C ILE A 205 2.21 -0.54 -7.87
N LEU A 206 1.61 0.65 -7.81
CA LEU A 206 0.31 0.92 -8.43
C LEU A 206 0.34 0.72 -9.95
N LEU A 207 1.44 1.10 -10.62
CA LEU A 207 1.62 0.90 -12.05
C LEU A 207 1.64 -0.59 -12.39
N TYR A 208 2.47 -1.37 -11.69
CA TYR A 208 2.60 -2.81 -11.94
C TYR A 208 1.24 -3.51 -11.77
N ILE A 209 0.56 -3.25 -10.67
CA ILE A 209 -0.78 -3.79 -10.42
C ILE A 209 -1.76 -3.41 -11.53
N LYS A 210 -1.84 -2.12 -11.93
CA LYS A 210 -2.78 -1.67 -12.96
C LYS A 210 -2.58 -2.34 -14.30
N TYR A 211 -1.33 -2.62 -14.66
CA TYR A 211 -1.00 -3.19 -15.97
C TYR A 211 -0.77 -4.71 -15.97
N GLY A 212 -0.92 -5.37 -14.82
CA GLY A 212 -0.84 -6.82 -14.71
C GLY A 212 0.57 -7.37 -14.65
N ALA A 213 1.58 -6.53 -14.39
CA ALA A 213 2.94 -6.98 -14.16
C ALA A 213 3.10 -7.54 -12.75
N ALA A 214 3.82 -8.63 -12.61
CA ALA A 214 4.11 -9.25 -11.32
C ALA A 214 5.20 -8.50 -10.55
N ILE A 215 5.14 -8.57 -9.22
CA ILE A 215 6.12 -7.97 -8.32
C ILE A 215 6.83 -9.09 -7.57
N ALA A 216 8.13 -9.28 -7.82
CA ALA A 216 8.94 -10.21 -7.06
C ALA A 216 9.63 -9.48 -5.90
N ILE A 217 9.12 -9.70 -4.68
CA ILE A 217 9.62 -9.04 -3.47
C ILE A 217 10.80 -9.81 -2.93
N THR A 218 11.94 -9.13 -2.79
CA THR A 218 13.14 -9.70 -2.19
C THR A 218 13.63 -8.86 -1.03
N LYS A 219 14.37 -9.52 -0.11
CA LYS A 219 14.97 -8.85 1.05
C LYS A 219 16.24 -8.08 0.70
N ASP A 220 16.93 -8.49 -0.36
CA ASP A 220 18.19 -7.88 -0.79
C ASP A 220 18.49 -8.15 -2.29
N PHE A 221 19.56 -7.57 -2.79
CA PHE A 221 20.05 -7.75 -4.16
C PHE A 221 21.03 -8.94 -4.33
N LEU A 222 21.14 -9.84 -3.36
CA LEU A 222 22.11 -10.91 -3.46
C LEU A 222 21.68 -11.96 -4.51
N PRO A 223 22.55 -12.31 -5.48
CA PRO A 223 22.22 -13.24 -6.56
C PRO A 223 21.73 -14.62 -6.09
N LYS A 224 22.12 -15.06 -4.89
CA LYS A 224 21.65 -16.32 -4.30
C LYS A 224 20.16 -16.35 -3.99
N ASN A 225 19.52 -15.17 -3.89
CA ASN A 225 18.09 -15.04 -3.64
C ASN A 225 17.30 -14.94 -4.95
N ILE A 226 18.01 -14.95 -6.09
CA ILE A 226 17.42 -15.01 -7.42
C ILE A 226 17.34 -16.49 -7.83
N GLN A 227 16.15 -17.06 -7.81
CA GLN A 227 15.93 -18.42 -8.29
C GLN A 227 15.35 -18.38 -9.71
N LYS A 228 15.64 -19.43 -10.49
CA LYS A 228 15.11 -19.61 -11.82
C LYS A 228 13.98 -20.63 -11.75
N ASP A 229 12.81 -20.30 -12.28
CA ASP A 229 11.70 -21.26 -12.34
C ASP A 229 11.94 -22.33 -13.41
N GLU A 230 11.08 -23.34 -13.43
CA GLU A 230 11.09 -24.43 -14.41
C GLU A 230 10.95 -23.94 -15.87
N PHE A 231 10.43 -22.72 -16.06
CA PHE A 231 10.22 -22.10 -17.36
C PHE A 231 11.35 -21.14 -17.77
N GLY A 232 12.39 -21.02 -16.93
CA GLY A 232 13.56 -20.19 -17.22
C GLY A 232 13.43 -18.71 -16.83
N ASN A 233 12.34 -18.31 -16.16
CA ASN A 233 12.19 -16.97 -15.62
C ASN A 233 12.98 -16.84 -14.32
N TYR A 234 13.56 -15.66 -14.09
CA TYR A 234 14.29 -15.39 -12.86
C TYR A 234 13.32 -14.85 -11.80
N PHE A 235 13.30 -15.49 -10.63
CA PHE A 235 12.65 -14.99 -9.43
C PHE A 235 13.72 -14.60 -8.42
N LEU A 236 13.35 -13.75 -7.51
CA LEU A 236 14.21 -13.35 -6.40
C LEU A 236 13.76 -13.99 -5.11
#